data_4da6eb43bc080b6118e587bb82ed6244
#
_entry.id   4da6eb43bc080b6118e587bb82ed6244
#
_cell.length_a   1.000
_cell.length_b   1.000
_cell.length_c   1.000
_cell.angle_alpha   90.00
_cell.angle_beta   90.00
_cell.angle_gamma   90.00
#
_symmetry.space_group_name_H-M   'P 1'
#
loop_
_entity.id
_entity.type
_entity.pdbx_description
1 polymer ?
#
loop_
_entity_poly.entity_id
_entity_poly.type
_entity_poly.pdbx_seq_one_letter_code
_entity_poly.pdbx_strand_id
1 'polypeptide(L)'
;YVPSSDTYIAKDSSINDEIDKLRLSATAAMSERKDVVVISSVSCIYGLGSPQEFFDMMISLRPGMTKDRDEVIRELIDIQYTRNEMDFHRSTFRVRGDTLEIFPANSSDTAVRVEFFGDEIDRISEIDVLTGEIKCQRSHISIFPASHYVVPAEQIQRAAVAIEEELKERVEYFKSEDKLLEAQRISERTNFDIEMMKETGFCSGIENYSRHLSGLKPGQPPYTLLDYFGDDFLLIIDESHITVPQVGGMYAGDQSRKQTLVDYGFRLPSAKDNRPLSFQEFESKLDQVMFVSATPGQYEYDHEFLRAEQIIRPTGLLDPKVEVRPVEGQIDDLISDCLLYTS
;
A
#
# COMPACT_ATOMS: atom_id res chain seq x y z
N TYR A 1 -5.55 -4.35 -20.67
CA TYR A 1 -6.28 -4.13 -21.92
C TYR A 1 -5.52 -4.72 -23.12
N VAL A 2 -6.21 -5.44 -23.96
CA VAL A 2 -5.65 -6.06 -25.18
C VAL A 2 -6.22 -5.32 -26.40
N PRO A 3 -5.46 -4.38 -27.02
CA PRO A 3 -5.96 -3.54 -28.11
C PRO A 3 -6.43 -4.33 -29.34
N SER A 4 -5.78 -5.45 -29.64
CA SER A 4 -6.08 -6.27 -30.82
C SER A 4 -7.47 -6.94 -30.77
N SER A 5 -8.04 -7.12 -29.60
CA SER A 5 -9.37 -7.75 -29.38
C SER A 5 -10.36 -6.81 -28.69
N ASP A 6 -10.00 -5.55 -28.46
CA ASP A 6 -10.76 -4.57 -27.67
C ASP A 6 -11.28 -5.17 -26.34
N THR A 7 -10.43 -5.97 -25.68
CA THR A 7 -10.81 -6.69 -24.48
C THR A 7 -10.18 -6.05 -23.25
N TYR A 8 -10.98 -5.56 -22.33
CA TYR A 8 -10.55 -5.14 -21.01
C TYR A 8 -10.75 -6.31 -20.03
N ILE A 9 -9.65 -6.88 -19.59
CA ILE A 9 -9.65 -7.88 -18.51
C ILE A 9 -9.46 -7.08 -17.22
N ALA A 10 -10.54 -6.86 -16.49
CA ALA A 10 -10.43 -6.34 -15.14
C ALA A 10 -9.57 -7.33 -14.35
N LYS A 11 -8.42 -6.88 -13.88
CA LYS A 11 -7.70 -7.65 -12.89
C LYS A 11 -8.54 -7.53 -11.62
N ASP A 12 -9.18 -8.63 -11.27
CA ASP A 12 -9.84 -8.77 -9.98
C ASP A 12 -8.74 -8.76 -8.91
N SER A 13 -8.31 -7.56 -8.56
CA SER A 13 -7.50 -7.36 -7.38
C SER A 13 -8.49 -7.41 -6.21
N SER A 14 -8.91 -8.63 -5.82
CA SER A 14 -9.34 -8.81 -4.45
C SER A 14 -8.20 -8.22 -3.61
N ILE A 15 -8.48 -7.12 -2.93
CA ILE A 15 -7.56 -6.58 -1.93
C ILE A 15 -7.33 -7.77 -1.00
N ASN A 16 -6.10 -8.26 -0.97
CA ASN A 16 -5.79 -9.30 -0.01
C ASN A 16 -5.77 -8.60 1.34
N ASP A 17 -6.86 -8.76 2.06
CA ASP A 17 -7.15 -8.13 3.35
C ASP A 17 -6.01 -8.33 4.35
N GLU A 18 -5.35 -9.49 4.29
CA GLU A 18 -4.20 -9.82 5.11
C GLU A 18 -2.97 -8.98 4.73
N ILE A 19 -2.68 -8.80 3.43
CA ILE A 19 -1.56 -7.98 2.97
C ILE A 19 -1.82 -6.50 3.31
N ASP A 20 -3.03 -6.02 3.14
CA ASP A 20 -3.39 -4.64 3.47
C ASP A 20 -3.21 -4.37 4.98
N LYS A 21 -3.71 -5.27 5.81
CA LYS A 21 -3.50 -5.22 7.27
C LYS A 21 -2.01 -5.18 7.64
N LEU A 22 -1.19 -6.04 7.03
CA LEU A 22 0.25 -6.09 7.30
C LEU A 22 0.95 -4.79 6.89
N ARG A 23 0.56 -4.18 5.78
CA ARG A 23 1.09 -2.88 5.34
C ARG A 23 0.74 -1.76 6.34
N LEU A 24 -0.52 -1.67 6.74
CA LEU A 24 -0.97 -0.69 7.74
C LEU A 24 -0.33 -0.94 9.11
N SER A 25 -0.15 -2.20 9.50
CA SER A 25 0.56 -2.55 10.73
C SER A 25 2.03 -2.13 10.70
N ALA A 26 2.71 -2.33 9.57
CA ALA A 26 4.10 -1.92 9.42
C ALA A 26 4.26 -0.39 9.52
N THR A 27 3.45 0.38 8.79
CA THR A 27 3.51 1.85 8.81
C THR A 27 3.11 2.43 10.16
N ALA A 28 2.10 1.87 10.84
CA ALA A 28 1.72 2.24 12.19
C ALA A 28 2.87 1.98 13.19
N ALA A 29 3.49 0.80 13.13
CA ALA A 29 4.61 0.44 14.01
C ALA A 29 5.80 1.39 13.85
N MET A 30 6.13 1.79 12.61
CA MET A 30 7.21 2.74 12.33
C MET A 30 6.95 4.14 12.92
N SER A 31 5.68 4.54 13.05
CA SER A 31 5.31 5.80 13.73
C SER A 31 5.46 5.74 15.25
N GLU A 32 5.12 4.60 15.85
CA GLU A 32 5.05 4.47 17.32
C GLU A 32 6.36 3.97 17.95
N ARG A 33 7.21 3.28 17.19
CA ARG A 33 8.38 2.57 17.68
C ARG A 33 9.61 2.87 16.83
N LYS A 34 10.78 2.73 17.46
CA LYS A 34 12.09 2.84 16.79
C LYS A 34 12.81 1.49 16.63
N ASP A 35 12.32 0.46 17.31
CA ASP A 35 12.84 -0.90 17.29
C ASP A 35 12.03 -1.80 16.33
N VAL A 36 11.87 -1.35 15.08
CA VAL A 36 11.03 -2.01 14.07
C VAL A 36 11.89 -2.65 13.00
N VAL A 37 11.56 -3.89 12.65
CA VAL A 37 12.09 -4.59 11.47
C VAL A 37 10.91 -4.89 10.54
N VAL A 38 11.00 -4.44 9.29
CA VAL A 38 10.00 -4.73 8.26
C VAL A 38 10.59 -5.66 7.22
N ILE A 39 9.92 -6.78 6.97
CA ILE A 39 10.28 -7.71 5.89
C ILE A 39 9.26 -7.52 4.77
N SER A 40 9.73 -7.16 3.60
CA SER A 40 8.86 -6.88 2.45
C SER A 40 9.45 -7.42 1.14
N SER A 41 8.60 -7.59 0.14
CA SER A 41 9.04 -7.85 -1.22
C SER A 41 9.51 -6.55 -1.90
N VAL A 42 10.07 -6.65 -3.09
CA VAL A 42 10.45 -5.49 -3.94
C VAL A 42 9.28 -4.53 -4.21
N SER A 43 8.04 -4.93 -3.94
CA SER A 43 6.87 -4.05 -4.03
C SER A 43 6.91 -2.86 -3.06
N CYS A 44 7.81 -2.85 -2.08
CA CYS A 44 8.02 -1.73 -1.16
C CYS A 44 8.45 -0.42 -1.85
N ILE A 45 8.94 -0.48 -3.08
CA ILE A 45 9.29 0.69 -3.89
C ILE A 45 8.10 1.27 -4.69
N TYR A 46 6.91 0.65 -4.62
CA TYR A 46 5.69 1.23 -5.22
C TYR A 46 5.14 2.37 -4.38
N GLY A 47 4.42 3.27 -5.09
CA GLY A 47 3.77 4.42 -4.48
C GLY A 47 2.80 4.04 -3.36
N LEU A 48 2.92 4.76 -2.25
CA LEU A 48 1.98 4.83 -1.13
C LEU A 48 1.50 6.27 -0.96
N GLY A 49 0.59 6.50 -0.04
CA GLY A 49 0.24 7.86 0.41
C GLY A 49 1.38 8.54 1.16
N SER A 50 1.24 9.84 1.38
CA SER A 50 2.20 10.64 2.13
C SER A 50 2.32 10.15 3.58
N PRO A 51 3.55 9.84 4.09
CA PRO A 51 3.74 9.51 5.50
C PRO A 51 3.26 10.61 6.43
N GLN A 52 3.52 11.87 6.08
CA GLN A 52 3.12 13.02 6.90
C GLN A 52 1.59 13.07 7.06
N GLU A 53 0.85 12.95 5.95
CA GLU A 53 -0.62 12.96 5.98
C GLU A 53 -1.18 11.77 6.76
N PHE A 54 -0.61 10.58 6.55
CA PHE A 54 -1.01 9.38 7.29
C PHE A 54 -0.84 9.53 8.81
N PHE A 55 0.24 10.16 9.25
CA PHE A 55 0.49 10.38 10.67
C PHE A 55 -0.30 11.56 11.23
N ASP A 56 -0.46 12.64 10.48
CA ASP A 56 -1.23 13.82 10.91
C ASP A 56 -2.73 13.51 11.09
N MET A 57 -3.25 12.54 10.34
CA MET A 57 -4.64 12.09 10.45
C MET A 57 -4.86 11.03 11.55
N MET A 58 -3.82 10.62 12.26
CA MET A 58 -3.93 9.68 13.38
C MET A 58 -4.73 10.29 14.55
N ILE A 59 -5.70 9.53 15.06
CA ILE A 59 -6.48 9.93 16.24
C ILE A 59 -5.77 9.43 17.51
N SER A 60 -5.38 10.35 18.37
CA SER A 60 -4.75 10.06 19.67
C SER A 60 -5.76 10.22 20.80
N LEU A 61 -5.98 9.18 21.59
CA LEU A 61 -6.94 9.16 22.69
C LEU A 61 -6.26 8.77 24.00
N ARG A 62 -6.67 9.43 25.10
CA ARG A 62 -6.18 9.18 26.47
C ARG A 62 -7.32 9.31 27.48
N PRO A 63 -7.35 8.47 28.54
CA PRO A 63 -8.25 8.69 29.66
C PRO A 63 -8.03 10.09 30.28
N GLY A 64 -9.10 10.75 30.70
CA GLY A 64 -9.09 12.12 31.22
C GLY A 64 -9.05 13.21 30.14
N MET A 65 -9.07 12.86 28.87
CA MET A 65 -9.12 13.82 27.75
C MET A 65 -10.55 14.33 27.60
N THR A 66 -10.72 15.65 27.57
CA THR A 66 -12.01 16.28 27.25
C THR A 66 -12.19 16.22 25.74
N LYS A 67 -12.99 15.30 25.30
CA LYS A 67 -13.33 15.06 23.89
C LYS A 67 -14.62 14.27 23.83
N ASP A 68 -15.60 14.85 23.18
CA ASP A 68 -16.93 14.25 23.10
C ASP A 68 -16.93 13.04 22.13
N ARG A 69 -17.79 12.07 22.43
CA ARG A 69 -17.93 10.84 21.63
C ARG A 69 -18.24 11.13 20.16
N ASP A 70 -19.11 12.09 19.87
CA ASP A 70 -19.53 12.42 18.51
C ASP A 70 -18.41 13.16 17.73
N GLU A 71 -17.50 13.81 18.42
CA GLU A 71 -16.26 14.34 17.83
C GLU A 71 -15.35 13.20 17.39
N VAL A 72 -15.10 12.21 18.24
CA VAL A 72 -14.32 11.02 17.89
C VAL A 72 -14.95 10.25 16.74
N ILE A 73 -16.27 10.14 16.70
CA ILE A 73 -16.99 9.48 15.58
C ILE A 73 -16.75 10.24 14.27
N ARG A 74 -16.79 11.57 14.26
CA ARG A 74 -16.49 12.36 13.05
C ARG A 74 -15.06 12.11 12.57
N GLU A 75 -14.09 12.17 13.47
CA GLU A 75 -12.70 11.89 13.14
C GLU A 75 -12.51 10.46 12.58
N LEU A 76 -13.21 9.46 13.14
CA LEU A 76 -13.15 8.09 12.60
C LEU A 76 -13.69 8.02 11.16
N ILE A 77 -14.76 8.75 10.86
CA ILE A 77 -15.31 8.82 9.49
C ILE A 77 -14.30 9.53 8.57
N ASP A 78 -13.65 10.60 9.03
CA ASP A 78 -12.64 11.34 8.27
C ASP A 78 -11.44 10.46 7.91
N ILE A 79 -11.06 9.52 8.78
CA ILE A 79 -9.99 8.54 8.51
C ILE A 79 -10.49 7.23 7.88
N GLN A 80 -11.70 7.27 7.27
CA GLN A 80 -12.28 6.18 6.46
C GLN A 80 -12.71 4.94 7.25
N TYR A 81 -13.03 5.07 8.55
CA TYR A 81 -13.73 4.03 9.28
C TYR A 81 -15.22 4.09 9.01
N THR A 82 -15.86 2.94 8.93
CA THR A 82 -17.31 2.84 8.70
C THR A 82 -18.02 2.37 9.96
N ARG A 83 -19.19 2.95 10.22
CA ARG A 83 -20.05 2.49 11.32
C ARG A 83 -20.74 1.20 10.92
N ASN A 84 -20.55 0.15 11.70
CA ASN A 84 -21.21 -1.13 11.48
C ASN A 84 -21.52 -1.82 12.82
N GLU A 85 -22.81 -1.92 13.13
CA GLU A 85 -23.28 -2.53 14.39
C GLU A 85 -23.39 -4.06 14.29
N MET A 86 -23.54 -4.59 13.07
CA MET A 86 -23.85 -6.00 12.82
C MET A 86 -22.61 -6.82 12.49
N ASP A 87 -21.76 -6.29 11.62
CA ASP A 87 -20.57 -6.95 11.14
C ASP A 87 -19.34 -6.13 11.56
N PHE A 88 -18.75 -6.54 12.68
CA PHE A 88 -17.63 -5.84 13.30
C PHE A 88 -16.31 -6.44 12.81
N HIS A 89 -15.73 -5.79 11.81
CA HIS A 89 -14.46 -6.17 11.17
C HIS A 89 -13.48 -5.00 11.15
N ARG A 90 -12.27 -5.21 10.62
CA ARG A 90 -11.24 -4.17 10.50
C ARG A 90 -11.80 -2.88 9.84
N SER A 91 -11.32 -1.74 10.28
CA SER A 91 -11.73 -0.42 9.80
C SER A 91 -13.20 -0.11 10.04
N THR A 92 -13.84 -0.77 11.02
CA THR A 92 -15.20 -0.44 11.46
C THR A 92 -15.23 0.00 12.91
N PHE A 93 -16.29 0.72 13.27
CA PHE A 93 -16.60 1.05 14.64
C PHE A 93 -18.09 0.84 14.92
N ARG A 94 -18.42 0.64 16.18
CA ARG A 94 -19.81 0.54 16.66
C ARG A 94 -20.02 1.35 17.94
N VAL A 95 -21.25 1.81 18.16
CA VAL A 95 -21.60 2.69 19.27
C VAL A 95 -22.69 2.07 20.13
N ARG A 96 -22.45 1.95 21.41
CA ARG A 96 -23.41 1.42 22.37
C ARG A 96 -23.52 2.32 23.58
N GLY A 97 -24.50 3.24 23.59
CA GLY A 97 -24.62 4.25 24.64
C GLY A 97 -23.39 5.15 24.67
N ASP A 98 -22.74 5.25 25.82
CA ASP A 98 -21.53 6.05 26.02
C ASP A 98 -20.24 5.26 25.72
N THR A 99 -20.35 4.12 25.03
CA THR A 99 -19.23 3.26 24.66
C THR A 99 -19.05 3.26 23.16
N LEU A 100 -17.83 3.51 22.72
CA LEU A 100 -17.37 3.40 21.34
C LEU A 100 -16.39 2.24 21.22
N GLU A 101 -16.67 1.29 20.35
CA GLU A 101 -15.77 0.19 20.04
C GLU A 101 -15.23 0.37 18.62
N ILE A 102 -13.91 0.35 18.47
CA ILE A 102 -13.19 0.59 17.22
C ILE A 102 -12.38 -0.66 16.91
N PHE A 103 -12.50 -1.19 15.71
CA PHE A 103 -11.62 -2.25 15.23
C PHE A 103 -10.53 -1.65 14.34
N PRO A 104 -9.30 -1.47 14.87
CA PRO A 104 -8.24 -0.80 14.13
C PRO A 104 -7.89 -1.50 12.82
N ALA A 105 -7.56 -0.72 11.79
CA ALA A 105 -7.23 -1.21 10.47
C ALA A 105 -5.97 -2.10 10.45
N ASN A 106 -5.07 -1.90 11.39
CA ASN A 106 -3.81 -2.63 11.57
C ASN A 106 -3.89 -3.81 12.54
N SER A 107 -5.09 -4.13 13.09
CA SER A 107 -5.28 -5.20 14.08
C SER A 107 -5.90 -6.46 13.44
N SER A 108 -5.67 -7.62 14.07
CA SER A 108 -6.22 -8.92 13.63
C SER A 108 -7.38 -9.42 14.51
N ASP A 109 -7.28 -9.22 15.82
CA ASP A 109 -8.14 -9.87 16.82
C ASP A 109 -8.43 -8.97 18.03
N THR A 110 -7.94 -7.75 17.99
CA THR A 110 -8.04 -6.80 19.11
C THR A 110 -8.76 -5.54 18.65
N ALA A 111 -9.82 -5.17 19.36
CA ALA A 111 -10.49 -3.91 19.20
C ALA A 111 -10.23 -2.99 20.40
N VAL A 112 -10.48 -1.72 20.22
CA VAL A 112 -10.35 -0.68 21.24
C VAL A 112 -11.74 -0.29 21.72
N ARG A 113 -11.98 -0.36 23.01
CA ARG A 113 -13.19 0.14 23.66
C ARG A 113 -12.86 1.45 24.38
N VAL A 114 -13.57 2.51 24.02
CA VAL A 114 -13.49 3.84 24.62
C VAL A 114 -14.80 4.08 25.35
N GLU A 115 -14.74 4.29 26.65
CA GLU A 115 -15.88 4.58 27.50
C GLU A 115 -15.86 6.06 27.86
N PHE A 116 -16.99 6.73 27.68
CA PHE A 116 -17.15 8.17 27.92
C PHE A 116 -18.00 8.43 29.16
N PHE A 117 -17.69 9.49 29.88
CA PHE A 117 -18.51 10.04 30.94
C PHE A 117 -18.77 11.52 30.62
N GLY A 118 -19.93 11.82 30.04
CA GLY A 118 -20.19 13.13 29.45
C GLY A 118 -19.22 13.40 28.29
N ASP A 119 -18.50 14.51 28.37
CA ASP A 119 -17.54 14.96 27.34
C ASP A 119 -16.10 14.54 27.68
N GLU A 120 -15.91 13.59 28.58
CA GLU A 120 -14.58 13.11 28.99
C GLU A 120 -14.44 11.62 28.69
N ILE A 121 -13.24 11.24 28.24
CA ILE A 121 -12.87 9.81 28.08
C ILE A 121 -12.54 9.26 29.47
N ASP A 122 -13.41 8.40 30.01
CA ASP A 122 -13.24 7.76 31.33
C ASP A 122 -12.20 6.65 31.26
N ARG A 123 -12.33 5.75 30.26
CA ARG A 123 -11.49 4.56 30.14
C ARG A 123 -11.25 4.13 28.71
N ILE A 124 -10.05 3.58 28.49
CA ILE A 124 -9.69 2.93 27.22
C ILE A 124 -9.22 1.51 27.52
N SER A 125 -9.79 0.53 26.85
CA SER A 125 -9.46 -0.88 27.01
C SER A 125 -9.25 -1.55 25.66
N GLU A 126 -8.29 -2.46 25.57
CA GLU A 126 -8.21 -3.40 24.48
C GLU A 126 -9.08 -4.61 24.78
N ILE A 127 -9.89 -5.01 23.84
CA ILE A 127 -10.82 -6.12 23.94
C ILE A 127 -10.56 -7.15 22.87
N ASP A 128 -10.84 -8.40 23.16
CA ASP A 128 -10.91 -9.46 22.15
C ASP A 128 -12.17 -9.27 21.31
N VAL A 129 -12.02 -9.31 19.99
CA VAL A 129 -13.10 -9.02 19.04
C VAL A 129 -14.23 -10.05 19.11
N LEU A 130 -13.90 -11.34 19.35
CA LEU A 130 -14.86 -12.45 19.36
C LEU A 130 -15.60 -12.54 20.69
N THR A 131 -14.87 -12.43 21.80
CA THR A 131 -15.45 -12.64 23.14
C THR A 131 -15.90 -11.35 23.81
N GLY A 132 -15.32 -10.22 23.41
CA GLY A 132 -15.53 -8.91 24.06
C GLY A 132 -14.82 -8.77 25.41
N GLU A 133 -13.98 -9.75 25.79
CA GLU A 133 -13.21 -9.73 27.03
C GLU A 133 -12.12 -8.66 27.00
N ILE A 134 -11.93 -7.98 28.12
CA ILE A 134 -10.88 -6.96 28.26
C ILE A 134 -9.53 -7.68 28.38
N LYS A 135 -8.65 -7.47 27.40
CA LYS A 135 -7.26 -7.96 27.41
C LYS A 135 -6.38 -7.10 28.33
N CYS A 136 -6.48 -5.78 28.20
CA CYS A 136 -5.76 -4.82 29.05
C CYS A 136 -6.40 -3.43 29.00
N GLN A 137 -6.04 -2.58 29.98
CA GLN A 137 -6.36 -1.16 29.97
C GLN A 137 -5.19 -0.40 29.37
N ARG A 138 -5.50 0.70 28.65
CA ARG A 138 -4.51 1.57 28.01
C ARG A 138 -4.59 2.98 28.57
N SER A 139 -3.43 3.56 28.82
CA SER A 139 -3.28 4.98 29.16
C SER A 139 -3.22 5.88 27.93
N HIS A 140 -3.03 5.29 26.75
CA HIS A 140 -2.98 5.96 25.47
C HIS A 140 -3.24 4.95 24.35
N ILE A 141 -3.91 5.39 23.29
CA ILE A 141 -4.08 4.63 22.06
C ILE A 141 -4.01 5.57 20.85
N SER A 142 -3.41 5.08 19.77
CA SER A 142 -3.39 5.72 18.46
C SER A 142 -4.26 4.92 17.50
N ILE A 143 -5.19 5.58 16.82
CA ILE A 143 -6.00 4.97 15.75
C ILE A 143 -5.52 5.55 14.43
N PHE A 144 -4.95 4.70 13.59
CA PHE A 144 -4.42 5.08 12.28
C PHE A 144 -5.49 5.02 11.20
N PRO A 145 -5.34 5.78 10.10
CA PRO A 145 -6.26 5.74 8.97
C PRO A 145 -6.48 4.34 8.41
N ALA A 146 -7.66 4.11 7.86
CA ALA A 146 -8.03 2.83 7.26
C ALA A 146 -7.32 2.57 5.91
N SER A 147 -6.69 3.58 5.32
CA SER A 147 -5.94 3.50 4.07
C SER A 147 -4.76 4.48 4.08
N HIS A 148 -3.71 4.17 3.33
CA HIS A 148 -2.58 5.08 3.13
C HIS A 148 -2.92 6.30 2.26
N TYR A 149 -4.06 6.31 1.58
CA TYR A 149 -4.51 7.39 0.69
C TYR A 149 -5.57 8.29 1.35
N VAL A 150 -5.72 8.21 2.65
CA VAL A 150 -6.59 9.12 3.41
C VAL A 150 -5.93 10.49 3.50
N VAL A 151 -6.64 11.52 3.11
CA VAL A 151 -6.20 12.92 3.16
C VAL A 151 -7.34 13.81 3.67
N PRO A 152 -7.03 15.00 4.21
CA PRO A 152 -8.06 15.93 4.68
C PRO A 152 -9.06 16.32 3.59
N ALA A 153 -10.32 16.58 3.97
CA ALA A 153 -11.40 16.94 3.04
C ALA A 153 -11.05 18.14 2.14
N GLU A 154 -10.36 19.14 2.67
CA GLU A 154 -9.89 20.29 1.88
C GLU A 154 -8.93 19.89 0.76
N GLN A 155 -8.10 18.89 1.01
CA GLN A 155 -7.14 18.36 0.03
C GLN A 155 -7.85 17.56 -1.05
N ILE A 156 -8.89 16.79 -0.68
CA ILE A 156 -9.77 16.12 -1.65
C ILE A 156 -10.42 17.13 -2.59
N GLN A 157 -10.93 18.26 -2.06
CA GLN A 157 -11.52 19.29 -2.90
C GLN A 157 -10.52 19.91 -3.88
N ARG A 158 -9.28 20.18 -3.42
CA ARG A 158 -8.22 20.69 -4.30
C ARG A 158 -7.82 19.67 -5.35
N ALA A 159 -7.67 18.41 -4.96
CA ALA A 159 -7.37 17.33 -5.88
C ALA A 159 -8.47 17.15 -6.93
N ALA A 160 -9.75 17.20 -6.53
CA ALA A 160 -10.88 17.09 -7.43
C ALA A 160 -10.86 18.17 -8.52
N VAL A 161 -10.57 19.42 -8.17
CA VAL A 161 -10.43 20.51 -9.16
C VAL A 161 -9.29 20.23 -10.15
N ALA A 162 -8.13 19.80 -9.64
CA ALA A 162 -6.99 19.50 -10.51
C ALA A 162 -7.25 18.28 -11.42
N ILE A 163 -8.01 17.28 -10.94
CA ILE A 163 -8.42 16.12 -11.72
C ILE A 163 -9.43 16.55 -12.81
N GLU A 164 -10.38 17.43 -12.49
CA GLU A 164 -11.35 17.98 -13.46
C GLU A 164 -10.63 18.74 -14.59
N GLU A 165 -9.63 19.54 -14.27
CA GLU A 165 -8.82 20.25 -15.25
C GLU A 165 -8.07 19.28 -16.16
N GLU A 166 -7.37 18.29 -15.61
CA GLU A 166 -6.67 17.26 -16.39
C GLU A 166 -7.64 16.44 -17.26
N LEU A 167 -8.83 16.10 -16.73
CA LEU A 167 -9.86 15.42 -17.48
C LEU A 167 -10.30 16.23 -18.69
N LYS A 168 -10.56 17.52 -18.52
CA LYS A 168 -10.97 18.41 -19.60
C LYS A 168 -9.93 18.45 -20.72
N GLU A 169 -8.66 18.65 -20.38
CA GLU A 169 -7.55 18.62 -21.34
C GLU A 169 -7.49 17.28 -22.07
N ARG A 170 -7.66 16.17 -21.35
CA ARG A 170 -7.58 14.83 -21.95
C ARG A 170 -8.75 14.51 -22.86
N VAL A 171 -9.95 14.95 -22.51
CA VAL A 171 -11.16 14.81 -23.35
C VAL A 171 -11.02 15.64 -24.64
N GLU A 172 -10.51 16.88 -24.55
CA GLU A 172 -10.25 17.73 -25.72
C GLU A 172 -9.21 17.08 -26.64
N TYR A 173 -8.12 16.51 -26.08
CA TYR A 173 -7.13 15.77 -26.83
C TYR A 173 -7.75 14.58 -27.60
N PHE A 174 -8.54 13.73 -26.93
CA PHE A 174 -9.17 12.60 -27.60
C PHE A 174 -10.16 13.02 -28.70
N LYS A 175 -10.91 14.09 -28.49
CA LYS A 175 -11.82 14.65 -29.52
C LYS A 175 -11.03 15.18 -30.72
N SER A 176 -9.87 15.81 -30.52
CA SER A 176 -9.03 16.32 -31.61
C SER A 176 -8.41 15.19 -32.45
N GLU A 177 -8.24 14.01 -31.85
CA GLU A 177 -7.71 12.79 -32.48
C GLU A 177 -8.82 11.87 -33.02
N ASP A 178 -10.09 12.34 -33.04
CA ASP A 178 -11.29 11.56 -33.44
C ASP A 178 -11.53 10.28 -32.62
N LYS A 179 -11.01 10.21 -31.38
CA LYS A 179 -11.13 9.13 -30.42
C LYS A 179 -12.32 9.34 -29.47
N LEU A 180 -13.54 9.29 -30.03
CA LEU A 180 -14.75 9.66 -29.29
C LEU A 180 -15.09 8.63 -28.19
N LEU A 181 -14.81 7.36 -28.40
CA LEU A 181 -15.05 6.29 -27.43
C LEU A 181 -14.14 6.45 -26.19
N GLU A 182 -12.85 6.74 -26.41
CA GLU A 182 -11.90 7.02 -25.36
C GLU A 182 -12.27 8.27 -24.57
N ALA A 183 -12.72 9.33 -25.27
CA ALA A 183 -13.18 10.55 -24.64
C ALA A 183 -14.39 10.30 -23.74
N GLN A 184 -15.38 9.53 -24.19
CA GLN A 184 -16.54 9.16 -23.39
C GLN A 184 -16.15 8.31 -22.18
N ARG A 185 -15.37 7.26 -22.41
CA ARG A 185 -14.92 6.32 -21.37
C ARG A 185 -14.19 7.02 -20.21
N ILE A 186 -13.19 7.87 -20.55
CA ILE A 186 -12.45 8.59 -19.51
C ILE A 186 -13.33 9.59 -18.78
N SER A 187 -14.24 10.27 -19.50
CA SER A 187 -15.16 11.25 -18.91
C SER A 187 -16.11 10.61 -17.90
N GLU A 188 -16.80 9.53 -18.29
CA GLU A 188 -17.75 8.83 -17.41
C GLU A 188 -17.06 8.30 -16.16
N ARG A 189 -15.93 7.61 -16.33
CA ARG A 189 -15.20 7.02 -15.21
C ARG A 189 -14.67 8.07 -14.25
N THR A 190 -14.01 9.11 -14.77
CA THR A 190 -13.35 10.10 -13.91
C THR A 190 -14.36 10.96 -13.18
N ASN A 191 -15.48 11.35 -13.84
CA ASN A 191 -16.54 12.10 -13.15
C ASN A 191 -17.16 11.29 -12.01
N PHE A 192 -17.43 10.00 -12.23
CA PHE A 192 -17.91 9.13 -11.17
C PHE A 192 -16.93 9.04 -10.00
N ASP A 193 -15.62 8.86 -10.29
CA ASP A 193 -14.59 8.78 -9.27
C ASP A 193 -14.48 10.11 -8.48
N ILE A 194 -14.62 11.26 -9.15
CA ILE A 194 -14.63 12.59 -8.51
C ILE A 194 -15.85 12.76 -7.56
N GLU A 195 -17.04 12.36 -7.99
CA GLU A 195 -18.23 12.42 -7.16
C GLU A 195 -18.05 11.56 -5.90
N MET A 196 -17.59 10.32 -6.07
CA MET A 196 -17.31 9.42 -4.95
C MET A 196 -16.28 10.01 -3.98
N MET A 197 -15.18 10.59 -4.49
CA MET A 197 -14.18 11.24 -3.63
C MET A 197 -14.75 12.45 -2.87
N LYS A 198 -15.60 13.26 -3.50
CA LYS A 198 -16.22 14.44 -2.85
C LYS A 198 -17.23 14.05 -1.78
N GLU A 199 -17.97 12.96 -1.96
CA GLU A 199 -19.01 12.52 -1.03
C GLU A 199 -18.48 11.64 0.10
N THR A 200 -17.57 10.73 -0.21
CA THR A 200 -17.12 9.69 0.74
C THR A 200 -15.64 9.80 1.14
N GLY A 201 -14.88 10.70 0.50
CA GLY A 201 -13.43 10.77 0.67
C GLY A 201 -12.65 9.65 -0.03
N PHE A 202 -13.34 8.77 -0.79
CA PHE A 202 -12.73 7.59 -1.39
C PHE A 202 -13.36 7.25 -2.75
N CYS A 203 -12.58 6.62 -3.64
CA CYS A 203 -13.09 5.96 -4.83
C CYS A 203 -12.31 4.68 -5.13
N SER A 204 -12.90 3.76 -5.89
CA SER A 204 -12.20 2.54 -6.32
C SER A 204 -11.05 2.88 -7.27
N GLY A 205 -9.81 2.54 -6.89
CA GLY A 205 -8.61 2.89 -7.64
C GLY A 205 -8.10 4.30 -7.34
N ILE A 206 -8.35 4.81 -6.14
CA ILE A 206 -7.92 6.13 -5.65
C ILE A 206 -6.42 6.36 -5.84
N GLU A 207 -5.61 5.31 -5.83
CA GLU A 207 -4.18 5.36 -6.07
C GLU A 207 -3.81 5.92 -7.46
N ASN A 208 -4.72 5.85 -8.45
CA ASN A 208 -4.52 6.44 -9.76
C ASN A 208 -4.54 7.97 -9.75
N TYR A 209 -5.04 8.56 -8.68
CA TYR A 209 -5.10 9.99 -8.43
C TYR A 209 -4.09 10.45 -7.36
N SER A 210 -3.19 9.58 -6.92
CA SER A 210 -2.23 9.82 -5.82
C SER A 210 -1.40 11.08 -6.01
N ARG A 211 -0.99 11.41 -7.25
CA ARG A 211 -0.27 12.65 -7.55
C ARG A 211 -1.06 13.88 -7.14
N HIS A 212 -2.33 13.95 -7.49
CA HIS A 212 -3.20 15.07 -7.14
C HIS A 212 -3.52 15.11 -5.64
N LEU A 213 -3.77 13.94 -5.07
CA LEU A 213 -4.02 13.80 -3.62
C LEU A 213 -2.82 14.24 -2.79
N SER A 214 -1.62 13.85 -3.16
CA SER A 214 -0.38 14.22 -2.44
C SER A 214 0.21 15.57 -2.87
N GLY A 215 -0.42 16.29 -3.80
CA GLY A 215 0.06 17.58 -4.29
C GLY A 215 1.41 17.54 -5.00
N LEU A 216 1.81 16.38 -5.52
CA LEU A 216 3.08 16.18 -6.20
C LEU A 216 3.04 16.75 -7.62
N LYS A 217 4.20 17.24 -8.09
CA LYS A 217 4.36 17.70 -9.48
C LYS A 217 4.44 16.51 -10.43
N PRO A 218 4.07 16.69 -11.73
CA PRO A 218 4.23 15.66 -12.73
C PRO A 218 5.66 15.11 -12.77
N GLY A 219 5.80 13.77 -12.78
CA GLY A 219 7.08 13.07 -12.81
C GLY A 219 7.85 13.03 -11.49
N GLN A 220 7.40 13.70 -10.46
CA GLN A 220 8.00 13.62 -9.12
C GLN A 220 7.88 12.18 -8.57
N PRO A 221 8.92 11.66 -7.87
CA PRO A 221 8.85 10.34 -7.26
C PRO A 221 7.71 10.25 -6.25
N PRO A 222 6.93 9.15 -6.25
CA PRO A 222 5.91 8.94 -5.23
C PRO A 222 6.54 8.64 -3.88
N TYR A 223 5.79 8.85 -2.81
CA TYR A 223 6.14 8.30 -1.51
C TYR A 223 6.04 6.78 -1.54
N THR A 224 6.94 6.12 -0.84
CA THR A 224 7.04 4.65 -0.78
C THR A 224 7.19 4.19 0.67
N LEU A 225 7.23 2.89 0.91
CA LEU A 225 7.48 2.36 2.25
C LEU A 225 8.81 2.87 2.84
N LEU A 226 9.82 3.14 2.01
CA LEU A 226 11.10 3.66 2.46
C LEU A 226 10.97 5.06 3.12
N ASP A 227 10.02 5.86 2.67
CA ASP A 227 9.78 7.20 3.22
C ASP A 227 9.14 7.18 4.62
N TYR A 228 8.55 6.04 5.03
CA TYR A 228 7.99 5.88 6.39
C TYR A 228 9.05 5.59 7.44
N PHE A 229 10.26 5.15 7.06
CA PHE A 229 11.37 4.95 8.00
C PHE A 229 12.07 6.25 8.42
N GLY A 230 11.92 7.33 7.65
CA GLY A 230 12.73 8.53 7.81
C GLY A 230 14.14 8.35 7.24
N ASP A 231 15.11 9.09 7.80
CA ASP A 231 16.45 9.18 7.19
C ASP A 231 17.48 8.18 7.80
N ASP A 232 17.18 7.56 8.92
CA ASP A 232 18.12 6.67 9.64
C ASP A 232 17.58 5.24 9.73
N PHE A 233 17.88 4.43 8.72
CA PHE A 233 17.53 3.01 8.69
C PHE A 233 18.58 2.17 7.94
N LEU A 234 18.69 0.91 8.29
CA LEU A 234 19.49 -0.07 7.56
C LEU A 234 18.61 -0.84 6.59
N LEU A 235 18.91 -0.73 5.30
CA LEU A 235 18.29 -1.56 4.27
C LEU A 235 19.10 -2.83 4.04
N ILE A 236 18.46 -3.98 4.21
CA ILE A 236 19.06 -5.29 3.89
C ILE A 236 18.40 -5.80 2.62
N ILE A 237 19.20 -6.02 1.58
CA ILE A 237 18.71 -6.54 0.29
C ILE A 237 19.15 -8.01 0.18
N ASP A 238 18.19 -8.89 0.41
CA ASP A 238 18.41 -10.33 0.28
C ASP A 238 18.38 -10.75 -1.19
N GLU A 239 19.18 -11.77 -1.53
CA GLU A 239 19.42 -12.21 -2.91
C GLU A 239 19.66 -11.02 -3.86
N SER A 240 20.55 -10.12 -3.45
CA SER A 240 20.74 -8.82 -4.09
C SER A 240 21.07 -8.93 -5.58
N HIS A 241 21.81 -9.96 -5.99
CA HIS A 241 22.14 -10.24 -7.39
C HIS A 241 20.90 -10.44 -8.31
N ILE A 242 19.74 -10.77 -7.72
CA ILE A 242 18.45 -10.86 -8.41
C ILE A 242 17.59 -9.64 -8.10
N THR A 243 17.56 -9.23 -6.83
CA THR A 243 16.67 -8.16 -6.34
C THR A 243 17.03 -6.80 -6.96
N VAL A 244 18.31 -6.45 -7.04
CA VAL A 244 18.75 -5.18 -7.61
C VAL A 244 18.38 -5.04 -9.09
N PRO A 245 18.66 -6.01 -9.99
CA PRO A 245 18.19 -5.98 -11.36
C PRO A 245 16.66 -5.93 -11.49
N GLN A 246 15.92 -6.63 -10.60
CA GLN A 246 14.47 -6.58 -10.59
C GLN A 246 13.94 -5.17 -10.29
N VAL A 247 14.48 -4.49 -9.29
CA VAL A 247 14.16 -3.08 -9.00
C VAL A 247 14.39 -2.22 -10.24
N GLY A 248 15.54 -2.40 -10.92
CA GLY A 248 15.87 -1.67 -12.17
C GLY A 248 14.85 -1.86 -13.29
N GLY A 249 14.24 -3.04 -13.41
CA GLY A 249 13.28 -3.37 -14.47
C GLY A 249 11.83 -2.94 -14.20
N MET A 250 11.46 -2.69 -12.94
CA MET A 250 10.05 -2.48 -12.56
C MET A 250 9.44 -1.22 -13.13
N TYR A 251 10.18 -0.11 -13.13
CA TYR A 251 9.70 1.19 -13.61
C TYR A 251 9.24 1.15 -15.08
N ALA A 252 10.09 0.64 -15.96
CA ALA A 252 9.80 0.60 -17.40
C ALA A 252 8.58 -0.28 -17.71
N GLY A 253 8.48 -1.43 -17.05
CA GLY A 253 7.34 -2.33 -17.21
C GLY A 253 6.02 -1.71 -16.76
N ASP A 254 6.00 -1.01 -15.62
CA ASP A 254 4.81 -0.31 -15.12
C ASP A 254 4.40 0.83 -16.05
N GLN A 255 5.35 1.66 -16.50
CA GLN A 255 5.09 2.77 -17.42
C GLN A 255 4.49 2.30 -18.74
N SER A 256 5.02 1.24 -19.35
CA SER A 256 4.50 0.67 -20.59
C SER A 256 3.04 0.21 -20.45
N ARG A 257 2.75 -0.51 -19.35
CA ARG A 257 1.39 -0.97 -19.06
C ARG A 257 0.40 0.19 -18.85
N LYS A 258 0.79 1.20 -18.08
CA LYS A 258 -0.07 2.36 -17.81
C LYS A 258 -0.24 3.25 -19.01
N GLN A 259 0.79 3.39 -19.85
CA GLN A 259 0.67 4.12 -21.11
C GLN A 259 -0.46 3.59 -21.98
N THR A 260 -0.56 2.25 -22.12
CA THR A 260 -1.67 1.62 -22.84
C THR A 260 -3.04 2.01 -22.25
N LEU A 261 -3.17 2.02 -20.92
CA LEU A 261 -4.44 2.40 -20.27
C LEU A 261 -4.78 3.89 -20.49
N VAL A 262 -3.78 4.76 -20.51
CA VAL A 262 -3.94 6.19 -20.79
C VAL A 262 -4.31 6.42 -22.27
N ASP A 263 -3.67 5.73 -23.20
CA ASP A 263 -3.90 5.93 -24.64
C ASP A 263 -5.29 5.47 -25.10
N TYR A 264 -5.88 4.53 -24.36
CA TYR A 264 -7.23 4.01 -24.63
C TYR A 264 -8.32 4.55 -23.68
N GLY A 265 -8.06 5.62 -22.95
CA GLY A 265 -9.05 6.33 -22.14
C GLY A 265 -9.53 5.59 -20.89
N PHE A 266 -8.73 4.66 -20.35
CA PHE A 266 -9.04 3.96 -19.08
C PHE A 266 -8.49 4.69 -17.86
N ARG A 267 -7.46 5.53 -18.03
CA ARG A 267 -6.82 6.30 -16.97
C ARG A 267 -6.40 7.67 -17.47
N LEU A 268 -6.34 8.63 -16.54
CA LEU A 268 -5.73 9.93 -16.80
C LEU A 268 -4.19 9.81 -16.91
N PRO A 269 -3.51 10.72 -17.58
CA PRO A 269 -2.03 10.74 -17.66
C PRO A 269 -1.35 10.71 -16.28
N SER A 270 -1.92 11.36 -15.27
CA SER A 270 -1.43 11.40 -13.89
C SER A 270 -1.35 10.02 -13.22
N ALA A 271 -2.13 9.05 -13.66
CA ALA A 271 -2.07 7.69 -13.14
C ALA A 271 -0.70 7.01 -13.35
N LYS A 272 0.12 7.52 -14.28
CA LYS A 272 1.49 7.06 -14.51
C LYS A 272 2.45 7.46 -13.40
N ASP A 273 2.10 8.46 -12.59
CA ASP A 273 2.91 8.92 -11.47
C ASP A 273 2.71 8.06 -10.20
N ASN A 274 1.64 7.27 -10.11
CA ASN A 274 1.55 6.18 -9.14
C ASN A 274 2.34 4.97 -9.66
N ARG A 275 3.62 4.93 -9.40
CA ARG A 275 4.59 4.03 -10.01
C ARG A 275 5.63 3.54 -9.00
N PRO A 276 6.38 2.48 -9.31
CA PRO A 276 7.59 2.20 -8.55
C PRO A 276 8.62 3.30 -8.76
N LEU A 277 9.53 3.44 -7.83
CA LEU A 277 10.71 4.28 -8.02
C LEU A 277 11.48 3.85 -9.27
N SER A 278 12.05 4.80 -10.00
CA SER A 278 13.11 4.49 -10.94
C SER A 278 14.35 4.01 -10.17
N PHE A 279 15.27 3.33 -10.84
CA PHE A 279 16.47 2.83 -10.18
C PHE A 279 17.29 3.96 -9.54
N GLN A 280 17.43 5.09 -10.21
CA GLN A 280 18.14 6.26 -9.69
C GLN A 280 17.44 6.88 -8.47
N GLU A 281 16.10 6.92 -8.47
CA GLU A 281 15.34 7.39 -7.32
C GLU A 281 15.48 6.43 -6.14
N PHE A 282 15.47 5.12 -6.39
CA PHE A 282 15.73 4.11 -5.37
C PHE A 282 17.12 4.29 -4.77
N GLU A 283 18.18 4.38 -5.61
CA GLU A 283 19.55 4.61 -5.16
C GLU A 283 19.69 5.88 -4.31
N SER A 284 18.98 6.95 -4.66
CA SER A 284 19.03 8.21 -3.91
C SER A 284 18.45 8.13 -2.51
N LYS A 285 17.65 7.08 -2.19
CA LYS A 285 17.08 6.83 -0.87
C LYS A 285 17.94 5.89 -0.01
N LEU A 286 19.02 5.36 -0.58
CA LEU A 286 19.91 4.44 0.14
C LEU A 286 20.96 5.23 0.94
N ASP A 287 21.01 4.99 2.25
CA ASP A 287 22.08 5.50 3.13
C ASP A 287 22.93 4.32 3.62
N GLN A 288 22.39 3.48 4.49
CA GLN A 288 23.07 2.29 4.98
C GLN A 288 22.47 1.04 4.34
N VAL A 289 23.28 0.30 3.57
CA VAL A 289 22.82 -0.88 2.84
C VAL A 289 23.69 -2.08 3.11
N MET A 290 23.05 -3.22 3.30
CA MET A 290 23.69 -4.54 3.34
C MET A 290 23.16 -5.39 2.20
N PHE A 291 24.05 -5.77 1.29
CA PHE A 291 23.75 -6.75 0.25
C PHE A 291 24.01 -8.16 0.77
N VAL A 292 23.04 -9.04 0.62
CA VAL A 292 23.18 -10.46 0.99
C VAL A 292 23.03 -11.28 -0.29
N SER A 293 24.05 -12.08 -0.62
CA SER A 293 24.03 -12.88 -1.85
C SER A 293 25.06 -14.01 -1.76
N ALA A 294 24.68 -15.19 -2.27
CA ALA A 294 25.64 -16.28 -2.47
C ALA A 294 26.50 -16.07 -3.75
N THR A 295 25.99 -15.30 -4.70
CA THR A 295 26.63 -15.04 -6.01
C THR A 295 26.51 -13.56 -6.35
N PRO A 296 27.22 -12.66 -5.62
CA PRO A 296 27.14 -11.23 -5.86
C PRO A 296 27.50 -10.87 -7.30
N GLY A 297 26.79 -9.90 -7.87
CA GLY A 297 27.02 -9.39 -9.22
C GLY A 297 27.93 -8.16 -9.24
N GLN A 298 28.08 -7.55 -10.44
CA GLN A 298 28.95 -6.40 -10.61
C GLN A 298 28.49 -5.18 -9.79
N TYR A 299 27.18 -5.01 -9.62
CA TYR A 299 26.63 -3.91 -8.85
C TYR A 299 27.09 -3.93 -7.39
N GLU A 300 27.04 -5.10 -6.74
CA GLU A 300 27.50 -5.27 -5.37
C GLU A 300 29.01 -5.00 -5.26
N TYR A 301 29.80 -5.51 -6.18
CA TYR A 301 31.25 -5.25 -6.21
C TYR A 301 31.61 -3.77 -6.37
N ASP A 302 30.84 -3.03 -7.14
CA ASP A 302 31.08 -1.60 -7.40
C ASP A 302 30.66 -0.73 -6.20
N HIS A 303 29.75 -1.23 -5.34
CA HIS A 303 29.18 -0.46 -4.23
C HIS A 303 29.56 -0.99 -2.83
N GLU A 304 30.31 -2.07 -2.74
CA GLU A 304 30.74 -2.58 -1.45
C GLU A 304 31.84 -1.71 -0.82
N PHE A 305 31.67 -1.43 0.47
CA PHE A 305 32.73 -0.85 1.31
C PHE A 305 33.45 -1.90 2.14
N LEU A 306 32.73 -2.90 2.60
CA LEU A 306 33.21 -4.05 3.38
C LEU A 306 32.54 -5.32 2.89
N ARG A 307 33.30 -6.41 2.83
CA ARG A 307 32.78 -7.73 2.51
C ARG A 307 33.06 -8.69 3.69
N ALA A 308 32.02 -9.44 4.06
CA ALA A 308 32.12 -10.58 4.95
C ALA A 308 31.68 -11.84 4.22
N GLU A 309 32.47 -12.89 4.28
CA GLU A 309 32.10 -14.18 3.71
C GLU A 309 31.71 -15.14 4.82
N GLN A 310 30.52 -15.73 4.70
CA GLN A 310 30.05 -16.77 5.60
C GLN A 310 30.03 -18.10 4.88
N ILE A 311 31.09 -18.91 5.09
CA ILE A 311 31.24 -20.23 4.49
C ILE A 311 30.93 -21.29 5.57
N ILE A 312 29.64 -21.31 5.97
CA ILE A 312 29.14 -22.28 6.95
C ILE A 312 28.01 -23.07 6.31
N ARG A 313 28.20 -24.39 6.28
CA ARG A 313 27.16 -25.32 5.89
C ARG A 313 26.63 -26.03 7.12
N PRO A 314 25.30 -26.01 7.40
CA PRO A 314 24.75 -26.77 8.51
C PRO A 314 25.10 -28.25 8.36
N THR A 315 25.65 -28.86 9.41
CA THR A 315 25.95 -30.28 9.42
C THR A 315 24.65 -31.11 9.32
N GLY A 316 24.65 -32.11 8.44
CA GLY A 316 23.50 -33.00 8.25
C GLY A 316 22.56 -32.61 7.10
N LEU A 317 22.71 -31.43 6.50
CA LEU A 317 22.01 -31.08 5.28
C LEU A 317 22.90 -31.41 4.06
N LEU A 318 22.52 -32.44 3.31
CA LEU A 318 23.16 -32.78 2.05
C LEU A 318 22.60 -31.98 0.92
N ASP A 319 23.39 -31.72 -0.12
CA ASP A 319 22.88 -31.19 -1.37
C ASP A 319 21.80 -32.12 -1.96
N PRO A 320 20.77 -31.55 -2.61
CA PRO A 320 19.83 -32.38 -3.35
C PRO A 320 20.57 -33.18 -4.44
N LYS A 321 20.15 -34.42 -4.66
CA LYS A 321 20.68 -35.22 -5.74
C LYS A 321 20.35 -34.56 -7.06
N VAL A 322 21.36 -34.22 -7.85
CA VAL A 322 21.18 -33.61 -9.17
C VAL A 322 21.33 -34.71 -10.22
N GLU A 323 20.32 -34.82 -11.09
CA GLU A 323 20.33 -35.70 -12.23
C GLU A 323 20.27 -34.87 -13.52
N VAL A 324 21.26 -35.05 -14.40
CA VAL A 324 21.31 -34.33 -15.67
C VAL A 324 20.68 -35.23 -16.74
N ARG A 325 19.65 -34.73 -17.40
CA ARG A 325 18.89 -35.45 -18.44
C ARG A 325 19.00 -34.74 -19.79
N PRO A 326 18.78 -35.45 -20.90
CA PRO A 326 18.78 -34.84 -22.23
C PRO A 326 17.72 -33.74 -22.37
N VAL A 327 18.02 -32.72 -23.18
CA VAL A 327 17.06 -31.64 -23.48
C VAL A 327 15.90 -32.13 -24.36
N GLU A 328 16.16 -33.13 -25.21
CA GLU A 328 15.15 -33.75 -26.07
C GLU A 328 14.11 -34.50 -25.23
N GLY A 329 12.82 -34.16 -25.41
CA GLY A 329 11.71 -34.73 -24.64
C GLY A 329 11.59 -34.22 -23.18
N GLN A 330 12.30 -33.15 -22.79
CA GLN A 330 12.38 -32.68 -21.40
C GLN A 330 11.03 -32.37 -20.75
N ILE A 331 10.04 -31.92 -21.52
CA ILE A 331 8.71 -31.59 -21.01
C ILE A 331 7.93 -32.87 -20.65
N ASP A 332 7.96 -33.87 -21.51
CA ASP A 332 7.28 -35.16 -21.24
C ASP A 332 7.94 -35.89 -20.07
N ASP A 333 9.25 -35.82 -19.97
CA ASP A 333 10.02 -36.38 -18.89
C ASP A 333 9.68 -35.68 -17.55
N LEU A 334 9.65 -34.35 -17.53
CA LEU A 334 9.26 -33.55 -16.35
C LEU A 334 7.84 -33.87 -15.91
N ILE A 335 6.88 -33.95 -16.85
CA ILE A 335 5.48 -34.27 -16.54
C ILE A 335 5.38 -35.68 -15.95
N SER A 336 6.13 -36.64 -16.50
CA SER A 336 6.17 -38.00 -15.98
C SER A 336 6.66 -38.05 -14.53
N ASP A 337 7.74 -37.34 -14.24
CA ASP A 337 8.27 -37.25 -12.87
C ASP A 337 7.31 -36.55 -11.89
N CYS A 338 6.69 -35.44 -12.30
CA CYS A 338 5.69 -34.74 -11.47
C CYS A 338 4.50 -35.63 -11.13
N LEU A 339 4.02 -36.46 -12.06
CA LEU A 339 2.91 -37.39 -11.81
C LEU A 339 3.29 -38.51 -10.82
N LEU A 340 4.57 -38.92 -10.78
CA LEU A 340 5.05 -39.91 -9.80
C LEU A 340 5.11 -39.37 -8.38
N TYR A 341 5.28 -38.04 -8.20
CA TYR A 341 5.32 -37.40 -6.87
C TYR A 341 3.94 -36.96 -6.36
N THR A 342 2.93 -36.92 -7.23
CA THR A 342 1.57 -36.46 -6.87
C THR A 342 0.55 -37.59 -6.76
N SER A 343 0.95 -38.84 -7.02
CA SER A 343 0.18 -40.08 -6.85
C SER A 343 0.58 -40.77 -5.53
#